data_d00a1855e89864c25579f478c9807b37
#
_entry.id   d00a1855e89864c25579f478c9807b37
#
_cell.length_a   1.000
_cell.length_b   1.000
_cell.length_c   1.000
_cell.angle_alpha   90.00
_cell.angle_beta   90.00
_cell.angle_gamma   90.00
#
_symmetry.space_group_name_H-M   'P 1'
#
loop_
_entity.id
_entity.type
_entity.pdbx_description
1 polymer ?
#
loop_
_entity_poly.entity_id
_entity_poly.type
_entity_poly.pdbx_seq_one_letter_code
_entity_poly.pdbx_strand_id
1 'polypeptide(L)'
;MGSTGVSGSAGVSAIGDETTGPTGQSESPFVYDLRLNEGSPESYFNELATFSDEVLDQIEKQAGAILDRYIEYNELILQEMPTSRGEAAMDLLTVGAVTSIYGASAGRVPAWVLRELQKLSWKRDRPALTTGMLRDALFAAFMKVDLGRRVDVADRSPRFSMEVEQLPHLIEWLQCTIDLGESSRRLINWLSLLRTLTPSQASDWMARVQDLFDWFQTAAGEALGNYTRGVSRFLAARRPSENRRPDRFLRGKKAAEYHLAMVAAEIGNRGMRHAFRRCPRKLVIVPACMRGANARTSPGGQSAGLDVTCEGCDPSCNVNKATALLGLSEARVYLENCPRTSVRLAARWSQEPRTGVVIAACLAIMPSVQAATRSARMTCQFLPLDFPGCQSHWLRHRIPATSNESELVWLVTGSKLRRL
;
A
#
# COMPACT_ATOMS: atom_id res chain seq x y z
N MET A 1 32.61 51.50 -37.10
CA MET A 1 31.38 51.90 -36.41
C MET A 1 30.71 50.64 -35.96
N GLY A 2 30.89 50.14 -34.89
CA GLY A 2 30.89 50.12 -33.51
C GLY A 2 29.46 49.79 -33.03
N SER A 3 29.17 48.53 -32.63
CA SER A 3 28.04 48.22 -31.76
C SER A 3 28.45 47.13 -30.79
N THR A 4 28.55 47.51 -29.55
CA THR A 4 28.81 46.73 -28.36
C THR A 4 27.56 45.94 -27.93
N GLY A 5 27.68 44.62 -27.88
CA GLY A 5 26.68 43.73 -27.29
C GLY A 5 27.05 43.45 -25.84
N VAL A 6 26.16 43.76 -24.90
CA VAL A 6 26.25 43.43 -23.48
C VAL A 6 25.56 42.10 -23.25
N SER A 7 26.34 41.10 -22.89
CA SER A 7 25.83 39.80 -22.41
C SER A 7 25.62 39.88 -20.90
N GLY A 8 24.37 39.91 -20.47
CA GLY A 8 23.96 39.74 -19.07
C GLY A 8 23.77 38.26 -18.73
N SER A 9 24.74 37.68 -18.04
CA SER A 9 24.57 36.36 -17.42
C SER A 9 23.86 36.51 -16.09
N ALA A 10 22.57 36.14 -16.06
CA ALA A 10 21.85 36.00 -14.80
C ALA A 10 22.30 34.69 -14.09
N GLY A 11 23.07 34.87 -13.03
CA GLY A 11 23.46 33.77 -12.14
C GLY A 11 22.22 33.22 -11.43
N VAL A 12 21.92 31.95 -11.68
CA VAL A 12 20.96 31.17 -10.90
C VAL A 12 21.71 30.71 -9.64
N SER A 13 21.45 31.36 -8.53
CA SER A 13 21.93 30.94 -7.22
C SER A 13 21.31 29.60 -6.88
N ALA A 14 22.13 28.56 -6.73
CA ALA A 14 21.79 27.28 -6.15
C ALA A 14 21.47 27.51 -4.66
N ILE A 15 20.22 27.43 -4.28
CA ILE A 15 19.81 27.32 -2.88
C ILE A 15 20.09 25.87 -2.48
N GLY A 16 21.19 25.68 -1.78
CA GLY A 16 21.51 24.45 -1.07
C GLY A 16 20.48 24.23 0.05
N ASP A 17 19.78 23.16 0.00
CA ASP A 17 18.86 22.72 1.05
C ASP A 17 19.53 21.58 1.83
N GLU A 18 20.53 21.93 2.65
CA GLU A 18 21.08 21.06 3.70
C GLU A 18 20.35 21.36 5.00
N THR A 19 19.24 20.66 5.25
CA THR A 19 18.63 20.61 6.58
C THR A 19 19.33 19.53 7.39
N THR A 20 20.39 19.90 8.11
CA THR A 20 20.98 19.07 9.16
C THR A 20 20.13 19.21 10.42
N GLY A 21 19.49 18.12 10.84
CA GLY A 21 18.85 18.02 12.15
C GLY A 21 19.88 17.98 13.28
N PRO A 22 19.47 18.13 14.56
CA PRO A 22 20.36 18.27 15.70
C PRO A 22 21.26 17.07 16.03
N THR A 23 21.23 15.99 15.27
CA THR A 23 22.02 14.74 15.47
C THR A 23 22.98 14.39 14.33
N GLY A 24 23.21 15.31 13.36
CA GLY A 24 24.21 15.09 12.32
C GLY A 24 23.94 13.96 11.31
N GLN A 25 22.84 13.23 11.41
CA GLN A 25 22.41 12.23 10.43
C GLN A 25 21.52 12.91 9.38
N SER A 26 21.90 12.82 8.10
CA SER A 26 21.05 13.27 6.99
C SER A 26 19.72 12.52 7.04
N GLU A 27 18.65 13.24 7.35
CA GLU A 27 17.30 12.64 7.40
C GLU A 27 16.92 12.10 6.00
N SER A 28 16.44 10.85 5.97
CA SER A 28 15.95 10.23 4.73
C SER A 28 14.83 11.08 4.10
N PRO A 29 14.90 11.38 2.78
CA PRO A 29 13.90 12.17 2.07
C PRO A 29 12.59 11.40 1.83
N PHE A 30 12.55 10.13 2.20
CA PHE A 30 11.45 9.22 1.87
C PHE A 30 10.34 9.24 2.93
N VAL A 31 9.12 8.93 2.52
CA VAL A 31 7.96 8.78 3.41
C VAL A 31 8.17 7.62 4.38
N TYR A 32 8.74 6.51 3.89
CA TYR A 32 9.25 5.40 4.69
C TYR A 32 10.58 4.92 4.11
N ASP A 33 11.41 4.33 4.94
CA ASP A 33 12.69 3.74 4.54
C ASP A 33 12.99 2.51 5.40
N LEU A 34 13.06 1.34 4.77
CA LEU A 34 13.27 0.06 5.46
C LEU A 34 14.76 -0.24 5.74
N ARG A 35 15.66 0.65 5.29
CA ARG A 35 17.12 0.49 5.41
C ARG A 35 17.71 1.19 6.64
N LEU A 36 16.89 1.90 7.44
CA LEU A 36 17.36 2.86 8.44
C LEU A 36 18.03 2.25 9.67
N ASN A 37 17.99 0.96 9.87
CA ASN A 37 18.75 0.34 10.95
C ASN A 37 20.17 0.03 10.45
N GLU A 38 21.20 0.55 11.14
CA GLU A 38 22.62 0.28 10.91
C GLU A 38 23.01 -1.19 11.09
N GLY A 39 22.03 -2.04 11.45
CA GLY A 39 22.14 -3.47 11.48
C GLY A 39 22.11 -4.12 10.08
N SER A 40 22.12 -5.42 10.05
CA SER A 40 21.95 -6.23 8.85
C SER A 40 20.72 -5.79 8.05
N PRO A 41 20.74 -5.82 6.70
CA PRO A 41 19.55 -5.63 5.87
C PRO A 41 18.37 -6.57 6.23
N GLU A 42 18.64 -7.58 7.04
CA GLU A 42 17.66 -8.54 7.57
C GLU A 42 16.96 -8.06 8.83
N SER A 43 17.44 -6.99 9.50
CA SER A 43 16.88 -6.55 10.81
C SER A 43 15.39 -6.18 10.67
N TYR A 44 15.02 -5.43 9.62
CA TYR A 44 13.63 -5.08 9.35
C TYR A 44 12.71 -6.32 9.27
N PHE A 45 13.10 -7.34 8.52
CA PHE A 45 12.26 -8.53 8.35
C PHE A 45 12.16 -9.35 9.61
N ASN A 46 13.21 -9.40 10.43
CA ASN A 46 13.19 -10.08 11.74
C ASN A 46 12.29 -9.33 12.75
N GLU A 47 12.42 -8.00 12.82
CA GLU A 47 11.57 -7.16 13.66
C GLU A 47 10.10 -7.27 13.24
N LEU A 48 9.85 -7.21 11.94
CA LEU A 48 8.50 -7.37 11.37
C LEU A 48 7.92 -8.75 11.68
N ALA A 49 8.72 -9.81 11.57
CA ALA A 49 8.28 -11.17 11.87
C ALA A 49 7.88 -11.30 13.33
N THR A 50 8.72 -10.81 14.26
CA THR A 50 8.45 -10.83 15.70
C THR A 50 7.19 -10.02 16.05
N PHE A 51 7.07 -8.82 15.51
CA PHE A 51 5.90 -7.99 15.75
C PHE A 51 4.62 -8.59 15.13
N SER A 52 4.73 -9.26 13.98
CA SER A 52 3.59 -9.95 13.36
C SER A 52 3.07 -11.11 14.24
N ASP A 53 3.96 -11.81 14.95
CA ASP A 53 3.57 -12.84 15.91
C ASP A 53 2.82 -12.22 17.09
N GLU A 54 3.32 -11.11 17.64
CA GLU A 54 2.65 -10.35 18.71
C GLU A 54 1.25 -9.88 18.27
N VAL A 55 1.11 -9.37 17.04
CA VAL A 55 -0.17 -8.94 16.49
C VAL A 55 -1.15 -10.09 16.42
N LEU A 56 -0.75 -11.25 15.91
CA LEU A 56 -1.62 -12.42 15.83
C LEU A 56 -2.05 -12.91 17.22
N ASP A 57 -1.12 -12.97 18.17
CA ASP A 57 -1.40 -13.34 19.54
C ASP A 57 -2.39 -12.38 20.22
N GLN A 58 -2.25 -11.10 19.98
CA GLN A 58 -3.13 -10.08 20.56
C GLN A 58 -4.55 -10.15 19.96
N ILE A 59 -4.65 -10.36 18.65
CA ILE A 59 -5.94 -10.55 17.98
C ILE A 59 -6.64 -11.79 18.53
N GLU A 60 -5.88 -12.88 18.70
CA GLU A 60 -6.42 -14.11 19.26
C GLU A 60 -6.97 -13.92 20.69
N LYS A 61 -6.24 -13.20 21.54
CA LYS A 61 -6.65 -12.91 22.91
C LYS A 61 -7.88 -12.02 23.01
N GLN A 62 -7.96 -10.97 22.16
CA GLN A 62 -9.04 -9.97 22.26
C GLN A 62 -10.26 -10.29 21.41
N ALA A 63 -10.07 -10.94 20.27
CA ALA A 63 -11.08 -11.12 19.25
C ALA A 63 -11.14 -12.54 18.65
N GLY A 64 -10.55 -13.57 19.30
CA GLY A 64 -10.49 -14.94 18.77
C GLY A 64 -11.88 -15.49 18.42
N ALA A 65 -12.86 -15.34 19.31
CA ALA A 65 -14.24 -15.79 19.06
C ALA A 65 -14.92 -14.99 17.91
N ILE A 66 -14.59 -13.70 17.77
CA ILE A 66 -15.07 -12.87 16.64
C ILE A 66 -14.44 -13.37 15.35
N LEU A 67 -13.15 -13.70 15.40
CA LEU A 67 -12.38 -14.20 14.26
C LEU A 67 -12.93 -15.54 13.77
N ASP A 68 -13.21 -16.48 14.69
CA ASP A 68 -13.84 -17.76 14.34
C ASP A 68 -15.16 -17.56 13.61
N ARG A 69 -16.02 -16.70 14.16
CA ARG A 69 -17.33 -16.42 13.57
C ARG A 69 -17.24 -15.70 12.23
N TYR A 70 -16.24 -14.82 12.07
CA TYR A 70 -15.99 -14.11 10.80
C TYR A 70 -15.54 -15.08 9.71
N ILE A 71 -14.62 -16.02 10.03
CA ILE A 71 -14.16 -17.05 9.10
C ILE A 71 -15.33 -17.93 8.69
N GLU A 72 -16.04 -18.51 9.66
CA GLU A 72 -17.21 -19.36 9.42
C GLU A 72 -18.25 -18.68 8.53
N TYR A 73 -18.56 -17.41 8.81
CA TYR A 73 -19.54 -16.64 8.03
C TYR A 73 -19.09 -16.44 6.58
N ASN A 74 -17.83 -16.05 6.36
CA ASN A 74 -17.30 -15.85 5.01
C ASN A 74 -17.29 -17.15 4.20
N GLU A 75 -16.93 -18.27 4.81
CA GLU A 75 -16.85 -19.55 4.12
C GLU A 75 -18.23 -20.17 3.86
N LEU A 76 -19.08 -20.22 4.87
CA LEU A 76 -20.35 -20.94 4.78
C LEU A 76 -21.49 -20.11 4.18
N ILE A 77 -21.54 -18.81 4.49
CA ILE A 77 -22.66 -17.95 4.08
C ILE A 77 -22.31 -17.16 2.82
N LEU A 78 -21.14 -16.52 2.79
CA LEU A 78 -20.72 -15.75 1.62
C LEU A 78 -20.04 -16.61 0.55
N GLN A 79 -19.76 -17.88 0.85
CA GLN A 79 -19.11 -18.84 -0.04
C GLN A 79 -17.79 -18.29 -0.62
N GLU A 80 -17.09 -17.51 0.21
CA GLU A 80 -15.76 -17.05 -0.14
C GLU A 80 -14.75 -18.19 -0.03
N MET A 81 -13.61 -18.02 -0.68
CA MET A 81 -12.50 -18.97 -0.56
C MET A 81 -12.05 -19.06 0.90
N PRO A 82 -11.69 -20.26 1.38
CA PRO A 82 -11.07 -20.43 2.68
C PRO A 82 -9.90 -19.44 2.85
N THR A 83 -9.98 -18.69 3.90
CA THR A 83 -9.00 -17.66 4.25
C THR A 83 -8.19 -18.16 5.42
N SER A 84 -6.87 -18.02 5.37
CA SER A 84 -6.05 -18.35 6.53
C SER A 84 -6.47 -17.51 7.75
N ARG A 85 -6.33 -18.07 8.95
CA ARG A 85 -6.66 -17.36 10.20
C ARG A 85 -5.92 -16.02 10.30
N GLY A 86 -4.65 -15.98 9.88
CA GLY A 86 -3.87 -14.75 9.84
C GLY A 86 -4.43 -13.70 8.86
N GLU A 87 -4.87 -14.11 7.67
CA GLU A 87 -5.49 -13.18 6.72
C GLU A 87 -6.83 -12.65 7.23
N ALA A 88 -7.65 -13.48 7.86
CA ALA A 88 -8.91 -13.06 8.48
C ALA A 88 -8.64 -12.09 9.67
N ALA A 89 -7.59 -12.32 10.44
CA ALA A 89 -7.14 -11.41 11.49
C ALA A 89 -6.76 -10.03 10.91
N MET A 90 -6.06 -10.00 9.78
CA MET A 90 -5.73 -8.75 9.08
C MET A 90 -6.96 -8.07 8.49
N ASP A 91 -7.99 -8.81 8.10
CA ASP A 91 -9.26 -8.24 7.68
C ASP A 91 -9.95 -7.50 8.84
N LEU A 92 -9.97 -8.07 10.05
CA LEU A 92 -10.52 -7.39 11.25
C LEU A 92 -9.72 -6.13 11.59
N LEU A 93 -8.39 -6.17 11.60
CA LEU A 93 -7.55 -4.99 11.79
C LEU A 93 -7.81 -3.92 10.73
N THR A 94 -8.02 -4.33 9.48
CA THR A 94 -8.34 -3.39 8.38
C THR A 94 -9.69 -2.72 8.61
N VAL A 95 -10.70 -3.44 9.13
CA VAL A 95 -11.99 -2.87 9.51
C VAL A 95 -11.79 -1.81 10.60
N GLY A 96 -11.06 -2.14 11.67
CA GLY A 96 -10.72 -1.19 12.73
C GLY A 96 -9.98 0.04 12.22
N ALA A 97 -8.98 -0.16 11.36
CA ALA A 97 -8.21 0.91 10.76
C ALA A 97 -9.07 1.88 9.93
N VAL A 98 -9.90 1.33 9.04
CA VAL A 98 -10.69 2.15 8.12
C VAL A 98 -11.79 2.91 8.86
N THR A 99 -12.43 2.30 9.84
CA THR A 99 -13.45 2.97 10.67
C THR A 99 -12.84 4.08 11.52
N SER A 100 -11.70 3.84 12.15
CA SER A 100 -11.02 4.82 13.00
C SER A 100 -10.39 5.96 12.20
N ILE A 101 -9.76 5.67 11.05
CA ILE A 101 -9.04 6.69 10.26
C ILE A 101 -9.99 7.52 9.41
N TYR A 102 -10.98 6.89 8.77
CA TYR A 102 -11.80 7.53 7.73
C TYR A 102 -13.24 7.79 8.12
N GLY A 103 -13.73 7.19 9.23
CA GLY A 103 -15.12 7.31 9.66
C GLY A 103 -15.58 8.76 9.82
N ALA A 104 -14.81 9.57 10.55
CA ALA A 104 -15.12 10.98 10.74
C ALA A 104 -15.12 11.77 9.40
N SER A 105 -14.23 11.43 8.47
CA SER A 105 -14.18 12.08 7.16
C SER A 105 -15.36 11.68 6.28
N ALA A 106 -15.76 10.42 6.31
CA ALA A 106 -16.92 9.93 5.59
C ALA A 106 -18.22 10.59 6.10
N GLY A 107 -18.39 10.70 7.43
CA GLY A 107 -19.58 11.31 8.04
C GLY A 107 -19.80 12.79 7.68
N ARG A 108 -18.77 13.49 7.19
CA ARG A 108 -18.90 14.88 6.73
C ARG A 108 -19.43 15.02 5.30
N VAL A 109 -19.45 13.93 4.52
CA VAL A 109 -19.87 13.98 3.12
C VAL A 109 -21.35 13.61 3.02
N PRO A 110 -22.21 14.49 2.49
CA PRO A 110 -23.63 14.16 2.35
C PRO A 110 -23.86 12.94 1.43
N ALA A 111 -24.81 12.08 1.77
CA ALA A 111 -25.11 10.86 1.01
C ALA A 111 -25.45 11.12 -0.48
N TRP A 112 -26.11 12.24 -0.79
CA TRP A 112 -26.41 12.59 -2.17
C TRP A 112 -25.15 12.83 -3.02
N VAL A 113 -24.09 13.39 -2.40
CA VAL A 113 -22.79 13.59 -3.08
C VAL A 113 -22.16 12.25 -3.43
N LEU A 114 -22.18 11.30 -2.50
CA LEU A 114 -21.62 9.95 -2.71
C LEU A 114 -22.35 9.24 -3.85
N ARG A 115 -23.69 9.34 -3.90
CA ARG A 115 -24.49 8.76 -4.98
C ARG A 115 -24.14 9.38 -6.34
N GLU A 116 -23.96 10.68 -6.43
CA GLU A 116 -23.54 11.31 -7.70
C GLU A 116 -22.12 10.93 -8.10
N LEU A 117 -21.19 10.85 -7.15
CA LEU A 117 -19.82 10.39 -7.42
C LEU A 117 -19.79 8.92 -7.90
N GLN A 118 -20.61 8.06 -7.35
CA GLN A 118 -20.75 6.67 -7.82
C GLN A 118 -21.28 6.60 -9.25
N LYS A 119 -22.32 7.36 -9.60
CA LYS A 119 -22.84 7.43 -10.97
C LYS A 119 -21.78 7.90 -11.97
N LEU A 120 -20.95 8.86 -11.58
CA LEU A 120 -19.86 9.38 -12.41
C LEU A 120 -18.70 8.41 -12.53
N SER A 121 -18.42 7.60 -11.52
CA SER A 121 -17.38 6.58 -11.55
C SER A 121 -17.71 5.41 -12.47
N TRP A 122 -18.98 5.02 -12.56
CA TRP A 122 -19.47 3.96 -13.48
C TRP A 122 -19.33 4.32 -14.97
N LYS A 123 -19.30 5.63 -15.31
CA LYS A 123 -19.10 6.10 -16.69
C LYS A 123 -17.62 6.16 -17.10
N ARG A 124 -16.72 5.56 -16.32
CA ARG A 124 -15.27 5.64 -16.48
C ARG A 124 -14.75 5.06 -17.80
N ASP A 125 -15.46 4.10 -18.37
CA ASP A 125 -15.06 3.44 -19.64
C ASP A 125 -15.37 4.28 -20.88
N ARG A 126 -16.08 5.42 -20.72
CA ARG A 126 -16.33 6.41 -21.78
C ARG A 126 -16.06 7.82 -21.25
N PRO A 127 -14.82 8.28 -21.25
CA PRO A 127 -14.49 9.62 -20.74
C PRO A 127 -14.97 10.69 -21.73
N ALA A 128 -16.17 11.20 -21.56
CA ALA A 128 -16.43 12.55 -22.00
C ALA A 128 -15.62 13.49 -21.07
N LEU A 129 -14.79 14.36 -21.63
CA LEU A 129 -13.94 15.31 -20.90
C LEU A 129 -14.73 16.07 -19.80
N THR A 130 -15.97 16.42 -20.06
CA THR A 130 -16.88 17.13 -19.14
C THR A 130 -17.27 16.32 -17.90
N THR A 131 -17.50 15.02 -18.01
CA THR A 131 -17.85 14.16 -16.85
C THR A 131 -16.67 13.92 -15.94
N GLY A 132 -15.46 13.85 -16.49
CA GLY A 132 -14.22 13.76 -15.72
C GLY A 132 -13.97 15.02 -14.89
N MET A 133 -14.12 16.19 -15.49
CA MET A 133 -13.95 17.48 -14.81
C MET A 133 -14.97 17.69 -13.69
N LEU A 134 -16.25 17.36 -13.92
CA LEU A 134 -17.31 17.46 -12.90
C LEU A 134 -17.03 16.52 -11.72
N ARG A 135 -16.67 15.28 -12.00
CA ARG A 135 -16.26 14.32 -10.98
C ARG A 135 -15.11 14.86 -10.14
N ASP A 136 -14.04 15.34 -10.78
CA ASP A 136 -12.84 15.83 -10.09
C ASP A 136 -13.14 17.10 -9.28
N ALA A 137 -14.06 17.95 -9.75
CA ALA A 137 -14.54 19.13 -9.02
C ALA A 137 -15.36 18.73 -7.78
N LEU A 138 -16.31 17.80 -7.91
CA LEU A 138 -17.10 17.28 -6.78
C LEU A 138 -16.18 16.58 -5.77
N PHE A 139 -15.25 15.79 -6.27
CA PHE A 139 -14.24 15.16 -5.44
C PHE A 139 -13.41 16.19 -4.67
N ALA A 140 -12.94 17.23 -5.33
CA ALA A 140 -12.14 18.28 -4.69
C ALA A 140 -12.95 19.11 -3.68
N ALA A 141 -14.24 19.30 -3.94
CA ALA A 141 -15.11 20.10 -3.07
C ALA A 141 -15.54 19.33 -1.80
N PHE A 142 -15.91 18.07 -1.95
CA PHE A 142 -16.59 17.31 -0.89
C PHE A 142 -15.74 16.22 -0.27
N MET A 143 -14.87 15.56 -1.04
CA MET A 143 -14.05 14.45 -0.52
C MET A 143 -12.76 14.99 0.13
N LYS A 144 -12.90 16.00 0.99
CA LYS A 144 -11.80 16.51 1.77
C LYS A 144 -11.50 15.51 2.88
N VAL A 145 -10.40 14.80 2.77
CA VAL A 145 -9.80 14.17 3.94
C VAL A 145 -9.16 15.29 4.74
N ASP A 146 -9.39 15.32 6.03
CA ASP A 146 -8.76 16.29 6.93
C ASP A 146 -7.28 15.89 7.13
N LEU A 147 -6.51 16.13 6.08
CA LEU A 147 -5.06 15.86 6.03
C LEU A 147 -4.24 17.00 6.64
N GLY A 148 -4.91 18.07 7.07
CA GLY A 148 -4.27 19.33 7.41
C GLY A 148 -4.30 19.70 8.88
N ARG A 149 -4.95 18.96 9.76
CA ARG A 149 -4.67 19.12 11.18
C ARG A 149 -3.35 18.41 11.46
N ARG A 150 -2.40 19.17 12.01
CA ARG A 150 -1.22 18.62 12.67
C ARG A 150 -1.72 17.47 13.54
N VAL A 151 -1.47 16.26 13.10
CA VAL A 151 -1.54 15.11 13.99
C VAL A 151 -0.28 15.23 14.82
N ASP A 152 -0.32 16.10 15.84
CA ASP A 152 0.60 15.95 16.94
C ASP A 152 0.39 14.52 17.43
N VAL A 153 1.47 13.76 17.49
CA VAL A 153 1.50 12.37 17.98
C VAL A 153 0.91 12.27 19.40
N ALA A 154 0.68 13.43 20.05
CA ALA A 154 0.04 13.61 21.34
C ALA A 154 -1.45 14.04 21.26
N ASP A 155 -2.01 14.27 20.07
CA ASP A 155 -3.42 14.66 19.96
C ASP A 155 -4.31 13.43 20.20
N ARG A 156 -4.63 13.22 21.47
CA ARG A 156 -5.76 12.42 21.94
C ARG A 156 -7.06 13.14 21.57
N SER A 157 -7.27 13.33 20.26
CA SER A 157 -8.60 13.68 19.76
C SER A 157 -9.59 12.68 20.32
N PRO A 158 -10.78 13.12 20.75
CA PRO A 158 -11.78 12.18 21.26
C PRO A 158 -11.93 11.06 20.24
N ARG A 159 -11.81 9.81 20.73
CA ARG A 159 -11.89 8.60 19.90
C ARG A 159 -13.18 8.69 19.08
N PHE A 160 -13.03 8.68 17.75
CA PHE A 160 -14.19 8.57 16.88
C PHE A 160 -14.66 7.11 16.95
N SER A 161 -15.71 6.85 17.75
CA SER A 161 -16.38 5.57 17.75
C SER A 161 -17.42 5.56 16.63
N MET A 162 -17.28 4.65 15.69
CA MET A 162 -18.24 4.46 14.62
C MET A 162 -19.30 3.45 15.02
N GLU A 163 -20.56 3.85 14.91
CA GLU A 163 -21.69 2.96 15.12
C GLU A 163 -21.96 2.10 13.89
N VAL A 164 -22.60 0.93 14.09
CA VAL A 164 -22.91 -0.03 13.03
C VAL A 164 -23.76 0.60 11.93
N GLU A 165 -24.69 1.49 12.30
CA GLU A 165 -25.60 2.20 11.39
C GLU A 165 -24.86 3.16 10.44
N GLN A 166 -23.66 3.57 10.78
CA GLN A 166 -22.82 4.47 9.97
C GLN A 166 -21.96 3.71 8.94
N LEU A 167 -21.79 2.40 9.10
CA LEU A 167 -20.96 1.57 8.20
C LEU A 167 -21.41 1.63 6.74
N PRO A 168 -22.71 1.58 6.39
CA PRO A 168 -23.14 1.70 4.99
C PRO A 168 -22.64 2.98 4.34
N HIS A 169 -22.67 4.11 5.05
CA HIS A 169 -22.21 5.38 4.56
C HIS A 169 -20.69 5.41 4.36
N LEU A 170 -19.91 4.83 5.27
CA LEU A 170 -18.46 4.67 5.11
C LEU A 170 -18.13 3.78 3.90
N ILE A 171 -18.87 2.69 3.70
CA ILE A 171 -18.69 1.80 2.55
C ILE A 171 -18.91 2.56 1.23
N GLU A 172 -20.00 3.33 1.12
CA GLU A 172 -20.27 4.18 -0.05
C GLU A 172 -19.14 5.19 -0.28
N TRP A 173 -18.66 5.82 0.80
CA TRP A 173 -17.55 6.76 0.73
C TRP A 173 -16.26 6.11 0.21
N LEU A 174 -15.90 4.91 0.72
CA LEU A 174 -14.72 4.16 0.27
C LEU A 174 -14.83 3.75 -1.20
N GLN A 175 -16.00 3.33 -1.65
CA GLN A 175 -16.26 2.97 -3.05
C GLN A 175 -16.09 4.15 -4.02
N CYS A 176 -16.30 5.36 -3.54
CA CYS A 176 -16.01 6.57 -4.32
C CYS A 176 -14.50 6.84 -4.43
N THR A 177 -13.65 6.25 -3.59
CA THR A 177 -12.20 6.46 -3.60
C THR A 177 -11.49 5.40 -4.44
N ILE A 178 -10.55 5.81 -5.28
CA ILE A 178 -9.82 4.87 -6.15
C ILE A 178 -8.88 3.98 -5.33
N ASP A 179 -8.30 4.55 -4.29
CA ASP A 179 -7.21 3.92 -3.55
C ASP A 179 -7.70 3.06 -2.37
N LEU A 180 -8.95 3.24 -1.94
CA LEU A 180 -9.53 2.55 -0.77
C LEU A 180 -10.71 1.63 -1.13
N GLY A 181 -11.09 1.54 -2.40
CA GLY A 181 -12.24 0.74 -2.85
C GLY A 181 -12.17 -0.73 -2.45
N GLU A 182 -10.97 -1.31 -2.44
CA GLU A 182 -10.77 -2.70 -2.01
C GLU A 182 -11.08 -2.93 -0.52
N SER A 183 -10.85 -1.91 0.32
CA SER A 183 -11.21 -1.98 1.75
C SER A 183 -12.73 -2.04 1.95
N SER A 184 -13.52 -1.52 1.01
CA SER A 184 -14.98 -1.56 1.10
C SER A 184 -15.54 -2.98 1.12
N ARG A 185 -14.93 -3.92 0.39
CA ARG A 185 -15.37 -5.32 0.37
C ARG A 185 -15.29 -5.97 1.76
N ARG A 186 -14.20 -5.74 2.47
CA ARG A 186 -14.03 -6.26 3.84
C ARG A 186 -15.07 -5.69 4.79
N LEU A 187 -15.38 -4.39 4.65
CA LEU A 187 -16.43 -3.76 5.43
C LEU A 187 -17.83 -4.28 5.05
N ILE A 188 -18.07 -4.61 3.78
CA ILE A 188 -19.35 -5.22 3.35
C ILE A 188 -19.53 -6.59 4.03
N ASN A 189 -18.50 -7.43 4.01
CA ASN A 189 -18.52 -8.73 4.67
C ASN A 189 -18.74 -8.59 6.18
N TRP A 190 -18.02 -7.67 6.79
CA TRP A 190 -18.15 -7.35 8.20
C TRP A 190 -19.57 -6.87 8.57
N LEU A 191 -20.10 -5.90 7.84
CA LEU A 191 -21.45 -5.40 8.03
C LEU A 191 -22.50 -6.51 7.85
N SER A 192 -22.30 -7.39 6.87
CA SER A 192 -23.19 -8.52 6.63
C SER A 192 -23.21 -9.49 7.81
N LEU A 193 -22.06 -9.76 8.41
CA LEU A 193 -21.96 -10.55 9.64
C LEU A 193 -22.64 -9.83 10.82
N LEU A 194 -22.35 -8.55 11.04
CA LEU A 194 -22.92 -7.78 12.15
C LEU A 194 -24.46 -7.77 12.10
N ARG A 195 -25.05 -7.77 10.93
CA ARG A 195 -26.52 -7.83 10.74
C ARG A 195 -27.15 -9.15 11.16
N THR A 196 -26.36 -10.20 11.38
CA THR A 196 -26.84 -11.48 11.91
C THR A 196 -26.87 -11.52 13.45
N LEU A 197 -26.31 -10.51 14.09
CA LEU A 197 -26.18 -10.39 15.54
C LEU A 197 -27.30 -9.52 16.13
N THR A 198 -27.48 -9.59 17.43
CA THR A 198 -28.30 -8.59 18.14
C THR A 198 -27.61 -7.21 18.09
N PRO A 199 -28.36 -6.09 18.18
CA PRO A 199 -27.77 -4.76 18.16
C PRO A 199 -26.66 -4.57 19.22
N SER A 200 -26.88 -5.09 20.42
CA SER A 200 -25.87 -5.03 21.50
C SER A 200 -24.60 -5.78 21.16
N GLN A 201 -24.72 -7.00 20.63
CA GLN A 201 -23.56 -7.79 20.22
C GLN A 201 -22.81 -7.12 19.06
N ALA A 202 -23.54 -6.59 18.07
CA ALA A 202 -22.93 -5.90 16.94
C ALA A 202 -22.16 -4.66 17.39
N SER A 203 -22.69 -3.87 18.32
CA SER A 203 -22.02 -2.72 18.90
C SER A 203 -20.78 -3.13 19.71
N ASP A 204 -20.88 -4.17 20.54
CA ASP A 204 -19.73 -4.69 21.30
C ASP A 204 -18.62 -5.18 20.37
N TRP A 205 -18.94 -5.88 19.30
CA TRP A 205 -17.94 -6.34 18.34
C TRP A 205 -17.28 -5.19 17.58
N MET A 206 -18.06 -4.17 17.22
CA MET A 206 -17.48 -2.96 16.60
C MET A 206 -16.49 -2.27 17.53
N ALA A 207 -16.85 -2.10 18.81
CA ALA A 207 -15.97 -1.49 19.81
C ALA A 207 -14.66 -2.29 19.96
N ARG A 208 -14.74 -3.62 20.07
CA ARG A 208 -13.56 -4.49 20.20
C ARG A 208 -12.62 -4.41 19.00
N VAL A 209 -13.15 -4.36 17.79
CA VAL A 209 -12.33 -4.24 16.58
C VAL A 209 -11.66 -2.87 16.50
N GLN A 210 -12.31 -1.81 16.96
CA GLN A 210 -11.73 -0.48 17.06
C GLN A 210 -10.65 -0.40 18.15
N ASP A 211 -10.91 -0.97 19.33
CA ASP A 211 -9.92 -1.05 20.43
C ASP A 211 -8.68 -1.85 20.01
N LEU A 212 -8.88 -2.91 19.25
CA LEU A 212 -7.78 -3.71 18.69
C LEU A 212 -6.89 -2.88 17.74
N PHE A 213 -7.50 -2.05 16.91
CA PHE A 213 -6.74 -1.16 16.04
C PHE A 213 -6.03 -0.05 16.83
N ASP A 214 -6.64 0.50 17.86
CA ASP A 214 -6.00 1.51 18.73
C ASP A 214 -4.75 0.93 19.43
N TRP A 215 -4.86 -0.31 19.94
CA TRP A 215 -3.70 -1.04 20.44
C TRP A 215 -2.64 -1.23 19.35
N PHE A 216 -3.04 -1.72 18.17
CA PHE A 216 -2.14 -1.94 17.04
C PHE A 216 -1.39 -0.66 16.65
N GLN A 217 -2.07 0.47 16.57
CA GLN A 217 -1.47 1.76 16.21
C GLN A 217 -0.36 2.15 17.19
N THR A 218 -0.56 1.92 18.48
CA THR A 218 0.42 2.22 19.53
C THR A 218 1.60 1.25 19.45
N ALA A 219 1.36 -0.05 19.49
CA ALA A 219 2.39 -1.08 19.46
C ALA A 219 3.22 -1.04 18.15
N ALA A 220 2.56 -0.84 17.00
CA ALA A 220 3.24 -0.69 15.73
C ALA A 220 4.08 0.60 15.66
N GLY A 221 3.66 1.67 16.32
CA GLY A 221 4.44 2.89 16.44
C GLY A 221 5.74 2.67 17.22
N GLU A 222 5.71 1.85 18.25
CA GLU A 222 6.89 1.46 19.04
C GLU A 222 7.81 0.50 18.26
N ALA A 223 7.25 -0.55 17.66
CA ALA A 223 8.02 -1.58 16.96
C ALA A 223 8.56 -1.14 15.59
N LEU A 224 7.75 -0.45 14.78
CA LEU A 224 8.03 -0.16 13.37
C LEU A 224 8.14 1.34 13.06
N GLY A 225 7.94 2.22 14.04
CA GLY A 225 7.89 3.67 13.85
C GLY A 225 9.18 4.26 13.25
N ASN A 226 10.32 3.65 13.54
CA ASN A 226 11.60 4.05 12.96
C ASN A 226 11.59 4.05 11.43
N TYR A 227 10.92 3.08 10.82
CA TYR A 227 10.84 2.94 9.36
C TYR A 227 9.88 3.93 8.69
N THR A 228 9.03 4.61 9.48
CA THR A 228 7.98 5.51 8.97
C THR A 228 8.13 6.96 9.46
N ARG A 229 9.28 7.34 10.00
CA ARG A 229 9.56 8.72 10.50
C ARG A 229 9.27 9.81 9.47
N GLY A 230 9.44 9.53 8.18
CA GLY A 230 9.19 10.46 7.10
C GLY A 230 7.71 10.78 6.87
N VAL A 231 6.77 9.97 7.37
CA VAL A 231 5.32 10.15 7.12
C VAL A 231 4.83 11.48 7.69
N SER A 232 5.11 11.76 8.95
CA SER A 232 4.64 13.00 9.61
C SER A 232 5.19 14.25 8.92
N ARG A 233 6.48 14.25 8.57
CA ARG A 233 7.11 15.33 7.82
C ARG A 233 6.46 15.52 6.44
N PHE A 234 6.25 14.43 5.71
CA PHE A 234 5.62 14.45 4.40
C PHE A 234 4.20 15.03 4.48
N LEU A 235 3.40 14.58 5.44
CA LEU A 235 2.04 15.09 5.65
C LEU A 235 2.02 16.56 6.03
N ALA A 236 2.93 17.00 6.92
CA ALA A 236 3.05 18.40 7.33
C ALA A 236 3.48 19.34 6.19
N ALA A 237 4.30 18.84 5.24
CA ALA A 237 4.76 19.61 4.08
C ALA A 237 3.73 19.72 2.95
N ARG A 238 2.57 19.03 3.03
CA ARG A 238 1.55 19.03 2.01
C ARG A 238 0.88 20.39 1.85
N ARG A 239 0.69 20.80 0.59
CA ARG A 239 -0.03 22.03 0.26
C ARG A 239 -1.53 21.75 0.08
N PRO A 240 -2.42 22.70 0.37
CA PRO A 240 -3.87 22.56 0.14
C PRO A 240 -4.23 22.18 -1.30
N SER A 241 -3.44 22.60 -2.29
CA SER A 241 -3.62 22.24 -3.71
C SER A 241 -3.49 20.75 -3.97
N GLU A 242 -2.75 20.01 -3.13
CA GLU A 242 -2.58 18.57 -3.27
C GLU A 242 -3.84 17.78 -2.95
N ASN A 243 -4.80 18.37 -2.23
CA ASN A 243 -6.11 17.77 -1.99
C ASN A 243 -6.94 17.59 -3.30
N ARG A 244 -6.55 18.27 -4.37
CA ARG A 244 -7.17 18.12 -5.70
C ARG A 244 -6.57 16.97 -6.52
N ARG A 245 -5.47 16.38 -6.08
CA ARG A 245 -4.81 15.29 -6.81
C ARG A 245 -5.65 14.00 -6.77
N PRO A 246 -5.68 13.22 -7.86
CA PRO A 246 -6.39 11.94 -7.88
C PRO A 246 -5.79 10.90 -6.91
N ASP A 247 -4.50 11.02 -6.58
CA ASP A 247 -3.75 10.14 -5.68
C ASP A 247 -3.67 10.65 -4.22
N ARG A 248 -4.53 11.60 -3.83
CA ARG A 248 -4.47 12.25 -2.52
C ARG A 248 -4.65 11.31 -1.33
N PHE A 249 -5.47 10.27 -1.47
CA PHE A 249 -5.65 9.26 -0.41
C PHE A 249 -4.40 8.40 -0.26
N LEU A 250 -3.81 7.97 -1.37
CA LEU A 250 -2.54 7.25 -1.38
C LEU A 250 -1.44 8.05 -0.67
N ARG A 251 -1.35 9.33 -1.00
CA ARG A 251 -0.35 10.25 -0.43
C ARG A 251 -0.71 10.73 0.98
N GLY A 252 -1.95 10.55 1.41
CA GLY A 252 -2.47 10.95 2.71
C GLY A 252 -2.40 9.87 3.78
N LYS A 253 -1.83 8.72 3.49
CA LYS A 253 -1.74 7.60 4.42
C LYS A 253 -0.93 7.98 5.66
N LYS A 254 -1.46 7.56 6.82
CA LYS A 254 -0.83 7.74 8.14
C LYS A 254 0.19 6.62 8.39
N ALA A 255 1.08 6.79 9.37
CA ALA A 255 2.08 5.78 9.73
C ALA A 255 1.46 4.42 10.02
N ALA A 256 0.35 4.36 10.77
CA ALA A 256 -0.36 3.14 11.08
C ALA A 256 -0.82 2.36 9.84
N GLU A 257 -1.15 3.03 8.73
CA GLU A 257 -1.53 2.36 7.49
C GLU A 257 -0.33 1.73 6.77
N TYR A 258 0.86 2.32 6.90
CA TYR A 258 2.11 1.71 6.44
C TYR A 258 2.47 0.50 7.29
N HIS A 259 2.35 0.61 8.63
CA HIS A 259 2.59 -0.51 9.54
C HIS A 259 1.62 -1.67 9.27
N LEU A 260 0.34 -1.37 9.06
CA LEU A 260 -0.66 -2.38 8.68
C LEU A 260 -0.29 -3.06 7.36
N ALA A 261 0.21 -2.32 6.37
CA ALA A 261 0.67 -2.88 5.10
C ALA A 261 1.90 -3.77 5.25
N MET A 262 2.84 -3.42 6.15
CA MET A 262 4.02 -4.24 6.49
C MET A 262 3.58 -5.58 7.09
N VAL A 263 2.78 -5.54 8.14
CA VAL A 263 2.29 -6.75 8.85
C VAL A 263 1.43 -7.62 7.94
N ALA A 264 0.54 -7.00 7.14
CA ALA A 264 -0.29 -7.73 6.18
C ALA A 264 0.54 -8.44 5.10
N ALA A 265 1.64 -7.82 4.63
CA ALA A 265 2.54 -8.45 3.67
C ALA A 265 3.24 -9.68 4.28
N GLU A 266 3.73 -9.56 5.50
CA GLU A 266 4.39 -10.67 6.20
C GLU A 266 3.42 -11.83 6.48
N ILE A 267 2.22 -11.54 7.01
CA ILE A 267 1.20 -12.56 7.29
C ILE A 267 0.74 -13.24 6.00
N GLY A 268 0.50 -12.46 4.93
CA GLY A 268 0.16 -13.00 3.62
C GLY A 268 1.25 -13.90 3.04
N ASN A 269 2.52 -13.51 3.21
CA ASN A 269 3.66 -14.32 2.81
C ASN A 269 3.71 -15.65 3.57
N ARG A 270 3.49 -15.63 4.89
CA ARG A 270 3.44 -16.85 5.70
C ARG A 270 2.33 -17.80 5.24
N GLY A 271 1.12 -17.28 5.02
CA GLY A 271 -0.03 -18.05 4.60
C GLY A 271 0.17 -18.76 3.24
N MET A 272 0.79 -18.06 2.30
CA MET A 272 0.99 -18.57 0.93
C MET A 272 2.33 -19.30 0.71
N ARG A 273 3.27 -19.22 1.65
CA ARG A 273 4.64 -19.73 1.50
C ARG A 273 4.71 -21.19 1.05
N HIS A 274 3.96 -22.06 1.69
CA HIS A 274 3.97 -23.48 1.36
C HIS A 274 3.42 -23.75 -0.05
N ALA A 275 2.31 -23.12 -0.42
CA ALA A 275 1.74 -23.24 -1.75
C ALA A 275 2.70 -22.68 -2.83
N PHE A 276 3.29 -21.50 -2.56
CA PHE A 276 4.25 -20.87 -3.46
C PHE A 276 5.49 -21.73 -3.71
N ARG A 277 6.05 -22.36 -2.68
CA ARG A 277 7.23 -23.23 -2.82
C ARG A 277 6.97 -24.43 -3.72
N ARG A 278 5.74 -24.92 -3.77
CA ARG A 278 5.33 -26.03 -4.64
C ARG A 278 5.05 -25.61 -6.09
N CYS A 279 5.04 -24.32 -6.40
CA CYS A 279 4.88 -23.85 -7.77
C CYS A 279 6.15 -24.14 -8.57
N PRO A 280 6.07 -24.91 -9.68
CA PRO A 280 7.23 -25.23 -10.49
C PRO A 280 7.71 -24.02 -11.30
N ARG A 281 6.81 -23.10 -11.64
CA ARG A 281 7.12 -21.86 -12.35
C ARG A 281 7.02 -20.69 -11.39
N LYS A 282 8.02 -19.81 -11.40
CA LYS A 282 8.04 -18.61 -10.57
C LYS A 282 8.27 -17.37 -11.42
N LEU A 283 7.55 -16.32 -11.08
CA LEU A 283 7.64 -15.02 -11.73
C LEU A 283 7.91 -13.97 -10.66
N VAL A 284 8.63 -12.93 -11.06
CA VAL A 284 8.86 -11.75 -10.21
C VAL A 284 8.39 -10.52 -10.96
N ILE A 285 7.49 -9.76 -10.36
CA ILE A 285 6.98 -8.51 -10.93
C ILE A 285 7.61 -7.36 -10.16
N VAL A 286 8.32 -6.50 -10.86
CA VAL A 286 8.98 -5.32 -10.27
C VAL A 286 8.43 -4.04 -10.89
N PRO A 287 8.25 -2.95 -10.10
CA PRO A 287 7.70 -1.70 -10.62
C PRO A 287 8.76 -0.88 -11.36
N ALA A 288 8.30 -0.09 -12.33
CA ALA A 288 9.15 0.77 -13.13
C ALA A 288 9.95 1.83 -12.32
N CYS A 289 9.53 2.15 -11.09
CA CYS A 289 10.29 3.04 -10.22
C CYS A 289 11.63 2.44 -9.75
N MET A 290 11.86 1.14 -9.91
CA MET A 290 13.17 0.50 -9.68
C MET A 290 14.17 0.69 -10.83
N ARG A 291 13.72 1.15 -12.01
CA ARG A 291 14.61 1.33 -13.17
C ARG A 291 15.66 2.40 -12.89
N GLY A 292 16.88 2.16 -13.34
CA GLY A 292 17.95 3.15 -13.33
C GLY A 292 17.62 4.40 -14.16
N ALA A 293 18.31 5.50 -13.90
CA ALA A 293 18.10 6.77 -14.63
C ALA A 293 18.41 6.61 -16.12
N ASN A 294 19.43 5.82 -16.46
CA ASN A 294 19.91 5.58 -17.81
C ASN A 294 19.25 4.37 -18.49
N ALA A 295 18.33 3.68 -17.79
CA ALA A 295 17.66 2.53 -18.36
C ALA A 295 16.86 2.94 -19.60
N ARG A 296 17.17 2.34 -20.76
CA ARG A 296 16.46 2.60 -22.01
C ARG A 296 14.99 2.30 -21.83
N THR A 297 14.14 3.21 -22.26
CA THR A 297 12.75 2.87 -22.51
C THR A 297 12.77 1.94 -23.73
N SER A 298 12.40 0.67 -23.55
CA SER A 298 12.24 -0.22 -24.70
C SER A 298 11.42 0.49 -25.79
N PRO A 299 11.77 0.34 -27.08
CA PRO A 299 10.99 0.96 -28.19
C PRO A 299 9.51 0.62 -28.17
N GLY A 300 9.10 -0.38 -27.38
CA GLY A 300 7.71 -0.77 -27.10
C GLY A 300 7.02 -0.01 -25.98
N GLY A 301 7.56 1.13 -25.52
CA GLY A 301 7.00 1.89 -24.37
C GLY A 301 5.56 2.41 -24.50
N GLN A 302 4.87 2.08 -25.58
CA GLN A 302 3.44 2.24 -25.75
C GLN A 302 2.69 0.93 -26.04
N SER A 303 3.36 -0.20 -26.17
CA SER A 303 2.63 -1.45 -26.27
C SER A 303 2.02 -1.74 -24.90
N ALA A 304 0.72 -1.84 -24.88
CA ALA A 304 -0.10 -2.34 -23.78
C ALA A 304 0.23 -3.81 -23.42
N GLY A 305 1.44 -4.28 -23.72
CA GLY A 305 1.94 -5.62 -23.48
C GLY A 305 2.36 -5.78 -22.02
N LEU A 306 1.77 -6.75 -21.37
CA LEU A 306 2.09 -7.18 -20.00
C LEU A 306 3.43 -7.96 -19.91
N ASP A 307 4.25 -7.97 -20.96
CA ASP A 307 5.43 -8.84 -21.11
C ASP A 307 6.73 -8.07 -21.24
N VAL A 308 6.86 -6.96 -20.51
CA VAL A 308 8.11 -6.21 -20.52
C VAL A 308 9.10 -6.89 -19.58
N THR A 309 10.16 -7.46 -20.14
CA THR A 309 11.28 -8.05 -19.39
C THR A 309 12.48 -7.11 -19.39
N CYS A 310 13.44 -7.36 -18.48
CA CYS A 310 14.71 -6.63 -18.45
C CYS A 310 15.61 -7.08 -19.60
N GLU A 311 16.14 -6.13 -20.38
CA GLU A 311 17.08 -6.37 -21.48
C GLU A 311 18.54 -6.24 -21.05
N GLY A 312 18.83 -6.01 -19.77
CA GLY A 312 20.20 -5.89 -19.26
C GLY A 312 20.94 -4.63 -19.72
N CYS A 313 20.23 -3.57 -20.12
CA CYS A 313 20.81 -2.38 -20.75
C CYS A 313 21.69 -1.51 -19.83
N ASP A 314 21.55 -1.63 -18.52
CA ASP A 314 22.28 -0.85 -17.51
C ASP A 314 22.57 -1.72 -16.29
N PRO A 315 23.84 -2.09 -16.02
CA PRO A 315 24.22 -2.89 -14.85
C PRO A 315 23.89 -2.24 -13.51
N SER A 316 23.84 -0.91 -13.46
CA SER A 316 23.50 -0.16 -12.24
C SER A 316 21.99 -0.16 -11.94
N CYS A 317 21.16 -0.55 -12.90
CA CYS A 317 19.71 -0.58 -12.79
C CYS A 317 19.26 -1.66 -11.79
N ASN A 318 18.43 -1.29 -10.81
CA ASN A 318 17.96 -2.23 -9.78
C ASN A 318 17.08 -3.36 -10.37
N VAL A 319 16.40 -3.14 -11.51
CA VAL A 319 15.71 -4.21 -12.25
C VAL A 319 16.69 -5.19 -12.83
N ASN A 320 17.81 -4.71 -13.40
CA ASN A 320 18.85 -5.59 -13.93
C ASN A 320 19.53 -6.39 -12.83
N LYS A 321 19.83 -5.76 -11.68
CA LYS A 321 20.40 -6.46 -10.51
C LYS A 321 19.46 -7.58 -10.04
N ALA A 322 18.15 -7.30 -9.87
CA ALA A 322 17.17 -8.31 -9.50
C ALA A 322 17.11 -9.46 -10.53
N THR A 323 17.19 -9.16 -11.83
CA THR A 323 17.20 -10.16 -12.91
C THR A 323 18.47 -11.02 -12.85
N ALA A 324 19.63 -10.41 -12.66
CA ALA A 324 20.92 -11.11 -12.55
C ALA A 324 20.96 -12.03 -11.32
N LEU A 325 20.50 -11.56 -10.16
CA LEU A 325 20.41 -12.35 -8.92
C LEU A 325 19.55 -13.60 -9.08
N LEU A 326 18.50 -13.51 -9.87
CA LEU A 326 17.55 -14.62 -10.07
C LEU A 326 17.89 -15.50 -11.28
N GLY A 327 18.93 -15.17 -12.04
CA GLY A 327 19.31 -15.89 -13.26
C GLY A 327 19.57 -17.38 -13.08
N LEU A 328 19.97 -17.79 -11.86
CA LEU A 328 20.19 -19.20 -11.52
C LEU A 328 18.93 -19.93 -11.03
N SER A 329 17.83 -19.20 -10.77
CA SER A 329 16.61 -19.73 -10.14
C SER A 329 15.48 -20.04 -11.12
N GLU A 330 15.71 -19.92 -12.44
CA GLU A 330 14.69 -20.06 -13.50
C GLU A 330 13.49 -19.09 -13.34
N ALA A 331 13.54 -18.16 -12.38
CA ALA A 331 12.48 -17.18 -12.19
C ALA A 331 12.61 -16.05 -13.22
N ARG A 332 11.48 -15.69 -13.85
CA ARG A 332 11.46 -14.58 -14.82
C ARG A 332 11.03 -13.29 -14.16
N VAL A 333 11.80 -12.22 -14.44
CA VAL A 333 11.49 -10.87 -13.93
C VAL A 333 10.76 -10.07 -14.99
N TYR A 334 9.56 -9.57 -14.62
CA TYR A 334 8.72 -8.71 -15.43
C TYR A 334 8.65 -7.32 -14.85
N LEU A 335 8.66 -6.33 -15.73
CA LEU A 335 8.58 -4.91 -15.38
C LEU A 335 7.16 -4.42 -15.56
N GLU A 336 6.62 -3.77 -14.53
CA GLU A 336 5.32 -3.13 -14.59
C GLU A 336 5.43 -1.60 -14.44
N ASN A 337 4.72 -0.85 -15.30
CA ASN A 337 4.76 0.61 -15.24
C ASN A 337 4.05 1.19 -14.01
N CYS A 338 2.99 0.55 -13.57
CA CYS A 338 2.28 0.94 -12.34
C CYS A 338 1.56 -0.27 -11.74
N PRO A 339 1.76 -0.54 -10.44
CA PRO A 339 1.10 -1.66 -9.76
C PRO A 339 -0.43 -1.58 -9.70
N ARG A 340 -1.02 -0.44 -10.03
CA ARG A 340 -2.48 -0.37 -10.28
C ARG A 340 -2.90 -1.24 -11.47
N THR A 341 -1.99 -1.57 -12.35
CA THR A 341 -2.19 -2.56 -13.42
C THR A 341 -1.97 -3.99 -12.96
N SER A 342 -1.49 -4.21 -11.71
CA SER A 342 -1.31 -5.56 -11.16
C SER A 342 -2.61 -6.37 -11.13
N VAL A 343 -3.77 -5.74 -11.09
CA VAL A 343 -5.05 -6.42 -11.31
C VAL A 343 -5.10 -7.11 -12.67
N ARG A 344 -4.59 -6.46 -13.73
CA ARG A 344 -4.52 -7.07 -15.08
C ARG A 344 -3.47 -8.17 -15.16
N LEU A 345 -2.33 -7.97 -14.51
CA LEU A 345 -1.30 -8.99 -14.38
C LEU A 345 -1.83 -10.17 -13.58
N ALA A 346 -2.48 -9.91 -12.45
CA ALA A 346 -3.12 -10.93 -11.65
C ALA A 346 -4.12 -11.74 -12.49
N ALA A 347 -5.01 -11.08 -13.22
CA ALA A 347 -6.00 -11.75 -14.06
C ALA A 347 -5.35 -12.60 -15.16
N ARG A 348 -4.26 -12.14 -15.76
CA ARG A 348 -3.54 -12.92 -16.78
C ARG A 348 -2.88 -14.18 -16.20
N TRP A 349 -2.12 -14.01 -15.10
CA TRP A 349 -1.36 -15.11 -14.52
C TRP A 349 -2.22 -16.07 -13.69
N SER A 350 -3.42 -15.66 -13.25
CA SER A 350 -4.39 -16.56 -12.62
C SER A 350 -4.87 -17.69 -13.57
N GLN A 351 -4.75 -17.47 -14.88
CA GLN A 351 -5.08 -18.47 -15.89
C GLN A 351 -3.97 -19.50 -16.12
N GLU A 352 -2.77 -19.25 -15.59
CA GLU A 352 -1.66 -20.21 -15.67
C GLU A 352 -1.56 -21.01 -14.35
N PRO A 353 -2.07 -22.25 -14.33
CA PRO A 353 -2.07 -23.05 -13.12
C PRO A 353 -0.64 -23.35 -12.66
N ARG A 354 -0.44 -23.41 -11.32
CA ARG A 354 0.82 -23.77 -10.67
C ARG A 354 1.95 -22.73 -10.87
N THR A 355 1.61 -21.49 -11.15
CA THR A 355 2.56 -20.37 -11.20
C THR A 355 2.55 -19.61 -9.89
N GLY A 356 3.72 -19.45 -9.27
CA GLY A 356 3.93 -18.59 -8.10
C GLY A 356 4.45 -17.22 -8.52
N VAL A 357 3.94 -16.15 -7.95
CA VAL A 357 4.31 -14.78 -8.31
C VAL A 357 4.85 -14.02 -7.11
N VAL A 358 6.06 -13.49 -7.20
CA VAL A 358 6.57 -12.48 -6.24
C VAL A 358 6.25 -11.10 -6.79
N ILE A 359 5.62 -10.25 -6.00
CA ILE A 359 5.26 -8.88 -6.42
C ILE A 359 6.01 -7.88 -5.53
N ALA A 360 6.94 -7.14 -6.13
CA ALA A 360 7.59 -6.02 -5.48
C ALA A 360 6.71 -4.77 -5.60
N ALA A 361 6.40 -4.13 -4.48
CA ALA A 361 5.55 -2.94 -4.47
C ALA A 361 5.87 -1.99 -3.31
N CYS A 362 5.58 -0.69 -3.47
CA CYS A 362 5.67 0.22 -2.34
C CYS A 362 4.54 -0.05 -1.35
N LEU A 363 4.82 0.14 -0.06
CA LEU A 363 3.87 -0.14 1.03
C LEU A 363 2.53 0.60 0.88
N ALA A 364 2.53 1.79 0.27
CA ALA A 364 1.31 2.55 0.08
C ALA A 364 0.27 1.84 -0.82
N ILE A 365 0.71 1.04 -1.79
CA ILE A 365 -0.18 0.30 -2.71
C ILE A 365 -0.26 -1.19 -2.39
N MET A 366 0.58 -1.69 -1.49
CA MET A 366 0.64 -3.11 -1.13
C MET A 366 -0.74 -3.70 -0.76
N PRO A 367 -1.58 -3.03 0.05
CA PRO A 367 -2.92 -3.55 0.36
C PRO A 367 -3.79 -3.77 -0.88
N SER A 368 -3.72 -2.86 -1.87
CA SER A 368 -4.48 -3.01 -3.12
C SER A 368 -3.96 -4.16 -3.98
N VAL A 369 -2.64 -4.37 -3.99
CA VAL A 369 -2.00 -5.50 -4.69
C VAL A 369 -2.42 -6.83 -4.05
N GLN A 370 -2.39 -6.92 -2.72
CA GLN A 370 -2.81 -8.12 -1.99
C GLN A 370 -4.29 -8.45 -2.24
N ALA A 371 -5.16 -7.45 -2.18
CA ALA A 371 -6.59 -7.65 -2.45
C ALA A 371 -6.85 -8.11 -3.89
N ALA A 372 -6.15 -7.55 -4.87
CA ALA A 372 -6.26 -7.94 -6.27
C ALA A 372 -5.81 -9.39 -6.51
N THR A 373 -4.67 -9.79 -5.94
CA THR A 373 -4.12 -11.14 -6.08
C THR A 373 -4.98 -12.18 -5.37
N ARG A 374 -5.52 -11.85 -4.20
CA ARG A 374 -6.49 -12.69 -3.47
C ARG A 374 -7.77 -12.88 -4.28
N SER A 375 -8.34 -11.81 -4.84
CA SER A 375 -9.52 -11.88 -5.71
C SER A 375 -9.29 -12.72 -6.95
N ALA A 376 -8.07 -12.70 -7.51
CA ALA A 376 -7.66 -13.51 -8.64
C ALA A 376 -7.19 -14.93 -8.25
N ARG A 377 -7.25 -15.31 -6.99
CA ARG A 377 -6.84 -16.63 -6.44
C ARG A 377 -5.40 -17.00 -6.79
N MET A 378 -4.50 -16.03 -6.79
CA MET A 378 -3.11 -16.25 -7.15
C MET A 378 -2.27 -16.69 -5.95
N THR A 379 -1.33 -17.59 -6.20
CA THR A 379 -0.30 -17.94 -5.22
C THR A 379 0.82 -16.91 -5.28
N CYS A 380 0.83 -15.97 -4.31
CA CYS A 380 1.73 -14.83 -4.31
C CYS A 380 2.62 -14.76 -3.08
N GLN A 381 3.77 -14.09 -3.25
CA GLN A 381 4.60 -13.54 -2.19
C GLN A 381 4.78 -12.04 -2.43
N PHE A 382 4.88 -11.26 -1.37
CA PHE A 382 4.93 -9.80 -1.44
C PHE A 382 6.28 -9.31 -0.94
N LEU A 383 6.95 -8.48 -1.72
CA LEU A 383 8.22 -7.86 -1.38
C LEU A 383 8.06 -6.34 -1.28
N PRO A 384 8.11 -5.76 -0.08
CA PRO A 384 8.12 -4.31 0.05
C PRO A 384 9.36 -3.70 -0.63
N LEU A 385 9.17 -2.57 -1.32
CA LEU A 385 10.30 -1.74 -1.73
C LEU A 385 10.92 -1.11 -0.48
N ASP A 386 12.23 -0.92 -0.47
CA ASP A 386 12.95 -0.32 0.66
C ASP A 386 12.47 1.11 0.92
N PHE A 387 12.10 1.85 -0.14
CA PHE A 387 11.54 3.19 -0.08
C PHE A 387 10.74 3.52 -1.36
N PRO A 388 9.79 4.48 -1.31
CA PRO A 388 9.04 4.89 -2.47
C PRO A 388 9.78 5.95 -3.27
N GLY A 389 10.36 5.56 -4.42
CA GLY A 389 11.26 6.42 -5.22
C GLY A 389 10.59 7.13 -6.41
N CYS A 390 9.27 7.02 -6.62
CA CYS A 390 8.64 7.55 -7.82
C CYS A 390 8.35 9.06 -7.74
N GLN A 391 8.59 9.75 -8.86
CA GLN A 391 8.29 11.17 -9.02
C GLN A 391 6.78 11.46 -9.06
N SER A 392 5.99 10.52 -9.56
CA SER A 392 4.54 10.74 -9.73
C SER A 392 3.81 10.98 -8.41
N HIS A 393 4.29 10.36 -7.31
CA HIS A 393 3.58 10.38 -6.03
C HIS A 393 4.38 11.05 -4.91
N TRP A 394 5.71 10.82 -4.81
CA TRP A 394 6.45 11.12 -3.58
C TRP A 394 7.52 12.19 -3.72
N LEU A 395 8.30 12.17 -4.78
CA LEU A 395 9.52 12.97 -4.93
C LEU A 395 9.38 14.01 -6.04
N ARG A 396 10.16 15.08 -5.97
CA ARG A 396 10.29 16.04 -7.09
C ARG A 396 11.05 15.42 -8.27
N HIS A 397 12.06 14.64 -7.96
CA HIS A 397 12.87 13.88 -8.92
C HIS A 397 12.81 12.41 -8.58
N ARG A 398 12.79 11.56 -9.60
CA ARG A 398 12.79 10.12 -9.39
C ARG A 398 14.11 9.65 -8.80
N ILE A 399 14.04 8.87 -7.73
CA ILE A 399 15.16 8.10 -7.19
C ILE A 399 14.82 6.62 -7.44
N PRO A 400 15.68 5.85 -8.13
CA PRO A 400 15.41 4.44 -8.37
C PRO A 400 15.22 3.69 -7.05
N ALA A 401 14.01 3.17 -6.84
CA ALA A 401 13.70 2.39 -5.64
C ALA A 401 14.50 1.09 -5.61
N THR A 402 14.82 0.61 -4.41
CA THR A 402 15.47 -0.68 -4.18
C THR A 402 14.52 -1.64 -3.48
N SER A 403 14.86 -2.90 -3.46
CA SER A 403 14.26 -3.93 -2.63
C SER A 403 15.35 -4.77 -2.01
N ASN A 404 15.09 -5.39 -0.87
CA ASN A 404 16.04 -6.25 -0.21
C ASN A 404 16.37 -7.47 -1.08
N GLU A 405 17.63 -7.59 -1.52
CA GLU A 405 18.09 -8.64 -2.42
C GLU A 405 18.07 -10.02 -1.75
N SER A 406 18.46 -10.10 -0.48
CA SER A 406 18.45 -11.35 0.28
C SER A 406 17.04 -11.87 0.46
N GLU A 407 16.10 -10.98 0.76
CA GLU A 407 14.69 -11.34 0.91
C GLU A 407 14.08 -11.78 -0.45
N LEU A 408 14.38 -11.06 -1.53
CA LEU A 408 13.96 -11.46 -2.87
C LEU A 408 14.38 -12.89 -3.21
N VAL A 409 15.66 -13.20 -3.01
CA VAL A 409 16.19 -14.54 -3.27
C VAL A 409 15.53 -15.56 -2.36
N TRP A 410 15.39 -15.25 -1.08
CA TRP A 410 14.74 -16.14 -0.12
C TRP A 410 13.27 -16.44 -0.47
N LEU A 411 12.50 -15.44 -0.86
CA LEU A 411 11.11 -15.61 -1.30
C LEU A 411 11.04 -16.56 -2.51
N VAL A 412 11.92 -16.38 -3.48
CA VAL A 412 11.91 -17.16 -4.73
C VAL A 412 12.43 -18.58 -4.51
N THR A 413 13.56 -18.75 -3.82
CA THR A 413 14.29 -20.01 -3.74
C THR A 413 14.04 -20.81 -2.47
N GLY A 414 13.60 -20.12 -1.41
CA GLY A 414 13.53 -20.68 -0.06
C GLY A 414 14.87 -20.78 0.68
N SER A 415 15.96 -20.30 0.05
CA SER A 415 17.32 -20.33 0.62
C SER A 415 17.82 -18.90 0.81
N LYS A 416 18.46 -18.60 1.94
CA LYS A 416 19.10 -17.32 2.16
C LYS A 416 20.35 -17.21 1.28
N LEU A 417 20.61 -16.00 0.73
CA LEU A 417 21.87 -15.71 0.07
C LEU A 417 23.02 -16.01 1.03
N ARG A 418 23.88 -16.99 0.70
CA ARG A 418 25.18 -17.11 1.37
C ARG A 418 26.03 -15.96 0.85
N ARG A 419 26.42 -15.01 1.70
CA ARG A 419 27.47 -14.04 1.36
C ARG A 419 28.74 -14.86 1.08
N LEU A 420 29.21 -14.84 -0.15
CA LEU A 420 30.53 -15.30 -0.56
C LEU A 420 31.57 -14.33 -0.04
#